data_6de6f853abaecaf6dd15fd72ef42b637
#
_entry.id   6de6f853abaecaf6dd15fd72ef42b637
#
_cell.length_a   1.000
_cell.length_b   1.000
_cell.length_c   1.000
_cell.angle_alpha   90.00
_cell.angle_beta   90.00
_cell.angle_gamma   90.00
#
_symmetry.space_group_name_H-M   'P 1'
#
loop_
_entity.id
_entity.type
_entity.pdbx_description
1 polymer ?
#
loop_
_entity_poly.entity_id
_entity_poly.type
_entity_poly.pdbx_seq_one_letter_code
_entity_poly.pdbx_strand_id
1 'polypeptide(L)'
;MLLLLTNNEFRNRINMSNQHNYSLTLKWTGNKGSGTSAYTAYDRSHVVSVANKPDLLCSSDASFRGDKTKYNPEELLVASLSSCHMLWYLHLCSEAGIVVTEYTDNAKGTMTVNADGGGHFTEVTLYPEVTINEEAMEEKANKLHKRANQLCFIANSCNFPIHHKPICKIKSDRI
;
A
#
# COMPACT_ATOMS: atom_id res chain seq x y z
N MET A 1 -19.88 29.04 -4.75
CA MET A 1 -20.79 28.34 -5.68
C MET A 1 -20.05 27.08 -6.15
N LEU A 2 -20.20 25.98 -5.37
CA LEU A 2 -19.54 24.72 -5.60
C LEU A 2 -20.39 23.94 -6.62
N LEU A 3 -19.87 23.72 -7.82
CA LEU A 3 -20.50 22.88 -8.85
C LEU A 3 -20.44 21.43 -8.34
N LEU A 4 -21.57 20.91 -7.87
CA LEU A 4 -21.80 19.49 -7.68
C LEU A 4 -21.76 18.83 -9.08
N LEU A 5 -20.68 18.11 -9.37
CA LEU A 5 -20.60 17.27 -10.57
C LEU A 5 -21.72 16.22 -10.47
N THR A 6 -22.58 16.14 -11.46
CA THR A 6 -23.66 15.17 -11.51
C THR A 6 -23.10 13.75 -11.69
N ASN A 7 -23.83 12.73 -11.20
CA ASN A 7 -23.48 11.32 -11.37
C ASN A 7 -23.20 10.89 -12.82
N ASN A 8 -23.67 11.65 -13.80
CA ASN A 8 -23.41 11.42 -15.23
C ASN A 8 -22.03 11.93 -15.67
N GLU A 9 -21.51 13.00 -15.11
CA GLU A 9 -20.16 13.49 -15.43
C GLU A 9 -19.07 12.58 -14.83
N PHE A 10 -19.34 11.97 -13.65
CA PHE A 10 -18.49 10.95 -13.09
C PHE A 10 -18.50 9.66 -13.94
N ARG A 11 -19.67 9.23 -14.42
CA ARG A 11 -19.78 8.06 -15.35
C ARG A 11 -19.12 8.31 -16.70
N ASN A 12 -19.17 9.52 -17.26
CA ASN A 12 -18.52 9.85 -18.54
C ASN A 12 -16.98 9.93 -18.44
N ARG A 13 -16.40 10.18 -17.26
CA ARG A 13 -14.95 10.05 -17.05
C ARG A 13 -14.45 8.60 -16.98
N ILE A 14 -15.33 7.64 -16.71
CA ILE A 14 -15.01 6.19 -16.67
C ILE A 14 -14.95 5.57 -18.08
N ASN A 15 -15.36 6.29 -19.11
CA ASN A 15 -15.27 5.83 -20.51
C ASN A 15 -13.89 6.07 -21.19
N MET A 16 -12.88 6.50 -20.44
CA MET A 16 -11.48 6.41 -20.87
C MET A 16 -10.99 5.01 -20.54
N SER A 17 -10.44 4.31 -21.50
CA SER A 17 -10.01 2.90 -21.52
C SER A 17 -9.92 2.24 -20.13
N ASN A 18 -10.58 1.10 -19.92
CA ASN A 18 -10.52 0.32 -18.67
C ASN A 18 -9.07 -0.17 -18.30
N GLN A 19 -8.06 0.36 -18.98
CA GLN A 19 -6.66 -0.02 -18.82
C GLN A 19 -5.84 1.16 -18.30
N HIS A 20 -5.13 0.93 -17.20
CA HIS A 20 -4.16 1.84 -16.64
C HIS A 20 -2.76 1.24 -16.81
N ASN A 21 -1.83 2.01 -17.35
CA ASN A 21 -0.45 1.57 -17.57
C ASN A 21 0.48 2.26 -16.58
N TYR A 22 1.39 1.48 -16.01
CA TYR A 22 2.40 1.97 -15.08
C TYR A 22 3.79 1.61 -15.61
N SER A 23 4.73 2.54 -15.50
CA SER A 23 6.12 2.32 -15.91
C SER A 23 7.07 2.89 -14.88
N LEU A 24 8.16 2.22 -14.68
CA LEU A 24 9.28 2.65 -13.84
C LEU A 24 10.59 2.19 -14.46
N THR A 25 11.70 2.78 -14.00
CA THR A 25 13.05 2.31 -14.28
C THR A 25 13.66 1.81 -12.98
N LEU A 26 14.24 0.61 -13.01
CA LEU A 26 15.05 0.08 -11.91
C LEU A 26 16.50 0.03 -12.36
N LYS A 27 17.40 0.66 -11.59
CA LYS A 27 18.84 0.68 -11.87
C LYS A 27 19.59 0.13 -10.67
N TRP A 28 20.32 -0.98 -10.88
CA TRP A 28 21.26 -1.48 -9.88
C TRP A 28 22.45 -0.54 -9.74
N THR A 29 22.77 -0.19 -8.49
CA THR A 29 23.86 0.74 -8.14
C THR A 29 24.94 0.11 -7.25
N GLY A 30 24.82 -1.20 -6.97
CA GLY A 30 25.65 -1.93 -6.03
C GLY A 30 26.92 -2.57 -6.66
N ASN A 31 27.28 -2.24 -7.90
CA ASN A 31 28.53 -2.74 -8.50
C ASN A 31 29.75 -2.07 -7.88
N LYS A 32 30.65 -2.86 -7.32
CA LYS A 32 31.92 -2.42 -6.70
C LYS A 32 33.14 -2.58 -7.64
N GLY A 33 32.91 -2.79 -8.92
CA GLY A 33 33.94 -2.92 -9.93
C GLY A 33 34.12 -4.34 -10.48
N SER A 34 33.75 -5.39 -9.72
CA SER A 34 33.85 -6.79 -10.15
C SER A 34 32.49 -7.42 -10.50
N GLY A 35 31.40 -6.63 -10.52
CA GLY A 35 30.05 -7.11 -10.79
C GLY A 35 29.64 -8.21 -9.82
N THR A 36 28.98 -9.24 -10.34
CA THR A 36 28.47 -10.39 -9.57
C THR A 36 29.46 -11.55 -9.51
N SER A 37 30.79 -11.29 -9.51
CA SER A 37 31.84 -12.31 -9.52
C SER A 37 31.81 -13.26 -8.30
N ALA A 38 31.25 -12.79 -7.16
CA ALA A 38 30.92 -13.61 -6.00
C ALA A 38 29.71 -12.99 -5.28
N TYR A 39 29.00 -13.79 -4.48
CA TYR A 39 27.84 -13.35 -3.71
C TYR A 39 28.16 -12.17 -2.76
N THR A 40 29.40 -12.05 -2.31
CA THR A 40 29.91 -11.01 -1.43
C THR A 40 30.53 -9.81 -2.17
N ALA A 41 30.72 -9.90 -3.50
CA ALA A 41 31.44 -8.91 -4.29
C ALA A 41 30.64 -7.66 -4.64
N TYR A 42 29.33 -7.64 -4.38
CA TYR A 42 28.45 -6.54 -4.77
C TYR A 42 27.41 -6.22 -3.69
N ASP A 43 26.90 -5.01 -3.72
CA ASP A 43 25.78 -4.59 -2.90
C ASP A 43 24.44 -4.78 -3.64
N ARG A 44 23.35 -4.91 -2.88
CA ARG A 44 21.98 -5.06 -3.37
C ARG A 44 21.31 -3.72 -3.63
N SER A 45 22.05 -2.64 -3.46
CA SER A 45 21.54 -1.29 -3.64
C SER A 45 21.08 -1.05 -5.07
N HIS A 46 19.89 -0.48 -5.20
CA HIS A 46 19.31 -0.07 -6.47
C HIS A 46 18.41 1.14 -6.28
N VAL A 47 18.05 1.77 -7.37
CA VAL A 47 17.18 2.93 -7.40
C VAL A 47 15.97 2.60 -8.26
N VAL A 48 14.79 2.91 -7.75
CA VAL A 48 13.53 2.88 -8.52
C VAL A 48 13.14 4.32 -8.84
N SER A 49 13.01 4.62 -10.12
CA SER A 49 12.66 5.94 -10.63
C SER A 49 11.34 5.90 -11.40
N VAL A 50 10.47 6.86 -11.12
CA VAL A 50 9.23 7.12 -11.86
C VAL A 50 9.26 8.57 -12.33
N ALA A 51 8.87 8.83 -13.56
CA ALA A 51 8.87 10.19 -14.11
C ALA A 51 8.14 11.19 -13.20
N ASN A 52 8.76 12.34 -12.93
CA ASN A 52 8.23 13.43 -12.11
C ASN A 52 7.99 13.06 -10.62
N LYS A 53 8.69 12.05 -10.10
CA LYS A 53 8.65 11.66 -8.69
C LYS A 53 10.07 11.57 -8.12
N PRO A 54 10.25 11.74 -6.80
CA PRO A 54 11.53 11.46 -6.14
C PRO A 54 11.94 10.00 -6.35
N ASP A 55 13.24 9.78 -6.49
CA ASP A 55 13.82 8.44 -6.54
C ASP A 55 13.61 7.70 -5.21
N LEU A 56 13.31 6.39 -5.32
CA LEU A 56 13.21 5.51 -4.17
C LEU A 56 14.49 4.67 -4.06
N LEU A 57 15.21 4.84 -2.96
CA LEU A 57 16.43 4.08 -2.67
C LEU A 57 16.06 2.73 -2.07
N CYS A 58 16.49 1.66 -2.74
CA CYS A 58 16.11 0.30 -2.41
C CYS A 58 17.34 -0.61 -2.23
N SER A 59 17.11 -1.72 -1.52
CA SER A 59 18.03 -2.83 -1.38
C SER A 59 17.23 -4.14 -1.23
N SER A 60 17.89 -5.26 -0.92
CA SER A 60 17.21 -6.47 -0.44
C SER A 60 16.99 -6.42 1.08
N ASP A 61 16.22 -7.35 1.61
CA ASP A 61 16.16 -7.58 3.05
C ASP A 61 17.55 -7.85 3.63
N ALA A 62 17.76 -7.52 4.89
CA ALA A 62 19.05 -7.68 5.57
C ALA A 62 19.51 -9.12 5.66
N SER A 63 18.59 -10.09 5.77
CA SER A 63 18.88 -11.52 5.72
C SER A 63 19.51 -11.97 4.39
N PHE A 64 19.26 -11.21 3.33
CA PHE A 64 19.87 -11.39 1.99
C PHE A 64 21.00 -10.39 1.71
N ARG A 65 21.69 -9.91 2.76
CA ARG A 65 22.79 -8.93 2.69
C ARG A 65 22.36 -7.53 2.20
N GLY A 66 21.12 -7.15 2.41
CA GLY A 66 20.62 -5.82 2.10
C GLY A 66 21.06 -4.74 3.09
N ASP A 67 20.87 -3.51 2.68
CA ASP A 67 21.08 -2.31 3.49
C ASP A 67 19.78 -1.95 4.22
N LYS A 68 19.77 -2.08 5.55
CA LYS A 68 18.60 -1.81 6.42
C LYS A 68 18.08 -0.37 6.37
N THR A 69 18.83 0.55 5.79
CA THR A 69 18.42 1.95 5.66
C THR A 69 17.64 2.24 4.38
N LYS A 70 17.45 1.22 3.54
CA LYS A 70 16.74 1.30 2.26
C LYS A 70 15.55 0.36 2.24
N TYR A 71 14.54 0.72 1.46
CA TYR A 71 13.36 -0.13 1.29
C TYR A 71 13.71 -1.43 0.57
N ASN A 72 13.09 -2.52 1.00
CA ASN A 72 13.17 -3.80 0.30
C ASN A 72 11.85 -4.11 -0.45
N PRO A 73 11.84 -5.06 -1.39
CA PRO A 73 10.63 -5.40 -2.16
C PRO A 73 9.46 -5.86 -1.30
N GLU A 74 9.74 -6.55 -0.20
CA GLU A 74 8.75 -7.08 0.73
C GLU A 74 8.02 -5.96 1.45
N GLU A 75 8.76 -4.96 1.94
CA GLU A 75 8.19 -3.74 2.56
C GLU A 75 7.35 -2.95 1.55
N LEU A 76 7.82 -2.84 0.31
CA LEU A 76 7.09 -2.15 -0.75
C LEU A 76 5.78 -2.86 -1.12
N LEU A 77 5.74 -4.18 -1.10
CA LEU A 77 4.50 -4.95 -1.31
C LEU A 77 3.49 -4.68 -0.18
N VAL A 78 3.92 -4.75 1.08
CA VAL A 78 3.06 -4.45 2.23
C VAL A 78 2.58 -3.00 2.20
N ALA A 79 3.47 -2.05 1.88
CA ALA A 79 3.12 -0.64 1.75
C ALA A 79 2.10 -0.38 0.64
N SER A 80 2.21 -1.08 -0.50
CA SER A 80 1.25 -0.96 -1.60
C SER A 80 -0.14 -1.46 -1.23
N LEU A 81 -0.23 -2.57 -0.48
CA LEU A 81 -1.48 -3.12 0.04
C LEU A 81 -2.16 -2.15 1.02
N SER A 82 -1.40 -1.66 2.01
CA SER A 82 -1.89 -0.71 3.01
C SER A 82 -2.37 0.60 2.36
N SER A 83 -1.57 1.16 1.45
CA SER A 83 -1.91 2.38 0.72
C SER A 83 -3.17 2.23 -0.14
N CYS A 84 -3.28 1.14 -0.89
CA CYS A 84 -4.46 0.88 -1.72
C CYS A 84 -5.72 0.73 -0.87
N HIS A 85 -5.65 0.01 0.25
CA HIS A 85 -6.76 -0.14 1.18
C HIS A 85 -7.19 1.21 1.77
N MET A 86 -6.23 2.02 2.26
CA MET A 86 -6.50 3.36 2.78
C MET A 86 -7.24 4.23 1.78
N LEU A 87 -6.76 4.31 0.54
CA LEU A 87 -7.34 5.16 -0.50
C LEU A 87 -8.79 4.75 -0.82
N TRP A 88 -9.09 3.46 -0.92
CA TRP A 88 -10.45 2.97 -1.10
C TRP A 88 -11.33 3.23 0.11
N TYR A 89 -10.80 3.04 1.32
CA TYR A 89 -11.55 3.30 2.55
C TYR A 89 -11.93 4.78 2.67
N LEU A 90 -10.99 5.70 2.48
CA LEU A 90 -11.25 7.14 2.53
C LEU A 90 -12.27 7.57 1.46
N HIS A 91 -12.18 7.02 0.24
CA HIS A 91 -13.17 7.27 -0.81
C HIS A 91 -14.57 6.82 -0.39
N LEU A 92 -14.72 5.59 0.09
CA LEU A 92 -16.01 5.05 0.55
C LEU A 92 -16.58 5.80 1.74
N CYS A 93 -15.75 6.24 2.69
CA CYS A 93 -16.17 7.09 3.79
C CYS A 93 -16.72 8.45 3.28
N SER A 94 -16.03 9.08 2.35
CA SER A 94 -16.47 10.33 1.72
C SER A 94 -17.84 10.16 1.03
N GLU A 95 -18.02 9.10 0.25
CA GLU A 95 -19.33 8.81 -0.38
C GLU A 95 -20.44 8.53 0.64
N ALA A 96 -20.09 7.96 1.79
CA ALA A 96 -21.01 7.60 2.86
C ALA A 96 -21.35 8.78 3.80
N GLY A 97 -20.73 9.95 3.60
CA GLY A 97 -20.84 11.12 4.45
C GLY A 97 -20.10 11.00 5.79
N ILE A 98 -19.12 10.09 5.89
CA ILE A 98 -18.30 9.90 7.09
C ILE A 98 -17.04 10.77 6.98
N VAL A 99 -16.85 11.65 7.95
CA VAL A 99 -15.68 12.52 8.02
C VAL A 99 -14.56 11.83 8.78
N VAL A 100 -13.56 11.34 8.05
CA VAL A 100 -12.32 10.78 8.60
C VAL A 100 -11.31 11.92 8.77
N THR A 101 -10.75 12.06 9.97
CA THR A 101 -9.77 13.10 10.29
C THR A 101 -8.35 12.56 10.43
N GLU A 102 -8.20 11.29 10.78
CA GLU A 102 -6.90 10.63 10.90
C GLU A 102 -6.99 9.19 10.41
N TYR A 103 -5.91 8.71 9.82
CA TYR A 103 -5.74 7.32 9.40
C TYR A 103 -4.28 6.91 9.60
N THR A 104 -4.06 5.81 10.29
CA THR A 104 -2.74 5.18 10.44
C THR A 104 -2.91 3.68 10.28
N ASP A 105 -1.97 3.02 9.60
CA ASP A 105 -1.98 1.56 9.47
C ASP A 105 -0.60 0.99 9.83
N ASN A 106 -0.56 0.10 10.81
CA ASN A 106 0.64 -0.62 11.22
C ASN A 106 0.66 -2.02 10.59
N ALA A 107 0.60 -2.06 9.26
CA ALA A 107 0.53 -3.27 8.46
C ALA A 107 1.68 -4.25 8.72
N LYS A 108 1.37 -5.55 8.71
CA LYS A 108 2.36 -6.64 8.90
C LYS A 108 2.17 -7.69 7.82
N GLY A 109 3.29 -8.14 7.23
CA GLY A 109 3.33 -9.26 6.29
C GLY A 109 4.18 -10.40 6.84
N THR A 110 3.79 -11.62 6.55
CA THR A 110 4.56 -12.83 6.86
C THR A 110 4.94 -13.52 5.57
N MET A 111 6.23 -13.81 5.41
CA MET A 111 6.80 -14.54 4.28
C MET A 111 7.46 -15.83 4.78
N THR A 112 7.34 -16.90 4.02
CA THR A 112 8.10 -18.13 4.24
C THR A 112 9.18 -18.28 3.18
N VAL A 113 10.32 -18.86 3.59
CA VAL A 113 11.42 -19.24 2.70
C VAL A 113 11.46 -20.76 2.61
N ASN A 114 11.49 -21.29 1.40
CA ASN A 114 11.55 -22.71 1.12
C ASN A 114 12.99 -23.24 1.18
N ALA A 115 13.15 -24.55 1.24
CA ALA A 115 14.48 -25.19 1.29
C ALA A 115 15.33 -24.95 0.03
N ASP A 116 14.71 -24.66 -1.11
CA ASP A 116 15.37 -24.34 -2.38
C ASP A 116 15.81 -22.86 -2.47
N GLY A 117 15.52 -22.05 -1.44
CA GLY A 117 15.82 -20.62 -1.40
C GLY A 117 14.76 -19.72 -2.03
N GLY A 118 13.68 -20.28 -2.61
CA GLY A 118 12.49 -19.53 -3.00
C GLY A 118 11.62 -19.18 -1.80
N GLY A 119 10.52 -18.43 -2.02
CA GLY A 119 9.60 -18.08 -0.95
C GLY A 119 8.38 -17.32 -1.46
N HIS A 120 7.43 -17.10 -0.55
CA HIS A 120 6.22 -16.34 -0.84
C HIS A 120 5.61 -15.77 0.44
N PHE A 121 4.81 -14.73 0.29
CA PHE A 121 3.98 -14.24 1.39
C PHE A 121 2.89 -15.27 1.72
N THR A 122 2.75 -15.57 3.01
CA THR A 122 1.70 -16.45 3.51
C THR A 122 0.47 -15.66 3.92
N GLU A 123 0.65 -14.41 4.39
CA GLU A 123 -0.44 -13.49 4.73
C GLU A 123 0.07 -12.05 4.85
N VAL A 124 -0.86 -11.10 4.76
CA VAL A 124 -0.67 -9.71 5.21
C VAL A 124 -1.86 -9.33 6.08
N THR A 125 -1.60 -8.71 7.23
CA THR A 125 -2.64 -8.16 8.10
C THR A 125 -2.47 -6.64 8.19
N LEU A 126 -3.53 -5.91 7.83
CA LEU A 126 -3.66 -4.47 8.00
C LEU A 126 -4.29 -4.17 9.36
N TYR A 127 -3.77 -3.15 10.06
CA TYR A 127 -4.26 -2.69 11.36
C TYR A 127 -4.62 -1.20 11.29
N PRO A 128 -5.61 -0.83 10.47
CA PRO A 128 -5.99 0.58 10.32
C PRO A 128 -6.59 1.10 11.62
N GLU A 129 -6.04 2.21 12.10
CA GLU A 129 -6.62 3.05 13.14
C GLU A 129 -7.18 4.31 12.49
N VAL A 130 -8.46 4.55 12.69
CA VAL A 130 -9.21 5.62 12.01
C VAL A 130 -9.88 6.49 13.05
N THR A 131 -9.75 7.80 12.91
CA THR A 131 -10.50 8.78 13.72
C THR A 131 -11.58 9.42 12.87
N ILE A 132 -12.84 9.36 13.35
CA ILE A 132 -14.00 9.99 12.72
C ILE A 132 -14.65 11.03 13.64
N ASN A 133 -15.44 11.94 13.08
CA ASN A 133 -16.08 13.01 13.87
C ASN A 133 -17.35 12.54 14.60
N GLU A 134 -18.10 11.58 14.06
CA GLU A 134 -19.44 11.25 14.53
C GLU A 134 -19.51 9.81 15.04
N GLU A 135 -19.79 9.63 16.34
CA GLU A 135 -19.94 8.31 16.97
C GLU A 135 -21.04 7.46 16.30
N ALA A 136 -22.17 8.09 15.93
CA ALA A 136 -23.26 7.40 15.25
C ALA A 136 -22.86 6.73 13.92
N MET A 137 -21.72 7.08 13.35
CA MET A 137 -21.19 6.53 12.10
C MET A 137 -20.16 5.41 12.30
N GLU A 138 -19.79 5.09 13.54
CA GLU A 138 -18.72 4.11 13.84
C GLU A 138 -18.98 2.75 13.23
N GLU A 139 -20.18 2.18 13.42
CA GLU A 139 -20.52 0.86 12.87
C GLU A 139 -20.44 0.84 11.34
N LYS A 140 -20.93 1.90 10.71
CA LYS A 140 -20.87 2.06 9.24
C LYS A 140 -19.44 2.19 8.77
N ALA A 141 -18.60 3.00 9.44
CA ALA A 141 -17.19 3.15 9.16
C ALA A 141 -16.44 1.81 9.22
N ASN A 142 -16.67 1.02 10.27
CA ASN A 142 -16.08 -0.30 10.42
C ASN A 142 -16.46 -1.27 9.28
N LYS A 143 -17.72 -1.25 8.84
CA LYS A 143 -18.19 -2.11 7.71
C LYS A 143 -17.52 -1.76 6.38
N LEU A 144 -17.12 -0.49 6.17
CA LEU A 144 -16.50 -0.05 4.92
C LEU A 144 -15.11 -0.65 4.69
N HIS A 145 -14.38 -1.09 5.72
CA HIS A 145 -13.11 -1.80 5.54
C HIS A 145 -13.25 -3.08 4.70
N LYS A 146 -14.32 -3.84 4.93
CA LYS A 146 -14.59 -5.04 4.11
C LYS A 146 -14.81 -4.67 2.64
N ARG A 147 -15.55 -3.58 2.39
CA ARG A 147 -15.80 -3.12 1.02
C ARG A 147 -14.54 -2.56 0.38
N ALA A 148 -13.71 -1.81 1.11
CA ALA A 148 -12.42 -1.31 0.65
C ALA A 148 -11.50 -2.45 0.20
N ASN A 149 -11.44 -3.55 0.96
CA ASN A 149 -10.66 -4.72 0.57
C ASN A 149 -11.15 -5.35 -0.75
N GLN A 150 -12.46 -5.49 -0.93
CA GLN A 150 -13.04 -6.04 -2.15
C GLN A 150 -12.70 -5.21 -3.40
N LEU A 151 -12.51 -3.91 -3.24
CA LEU A 151 -12.22 -2.97 -4.32
C LEU A 151 -10.72 -2.70 -4.49
N CYS A 152 -9.88 -3.11 -3.54
CA CYS A 152 -8.45 -2.87 -3.57
C CYS A 152 -7.79 -3.64 -4.73
N PHE A 153 -7.29 -2.92 -5.73
CA PHE A 153 -6.64 -3.50 -6.91
C PHE A 153 -5.43 -4.36 -6.53
N ILE A 154 -4.63 -3.91 -5.56
CA ILE A 154 -3.44 -4.64 -5.12
C ILE A 154 -3.85 -5.92 -4.40
N ALA A 155 -4.85 -5.88 -3.50
CA ALA A 155 -5.35 -7.07 -2.81
C ALA A 155 -5.90 -8.11 -3.81
N ASN A 156 -6.63 -7.66 -4.82
CA ASN A 156 -7.16 -8.52 -5.89
C ASN A 156 -6.07 -9.10 -6.81
N SER A 157 -4.84 -8.60 -6.74
CA SER A 157 -3.69 -9.09 -7.51
C SER A 157 -2.79 -10.03 -6.71
N CYS A 158 -3.10 -10.29 -5.44
CA CYS A 158 -2.37 -11.21 -4.57
C CYS A 158 -3.06 -12.56 -4.47
N ASN A 159 -2.28 -13.62 -4.29
CA ASN A 159 -2.77 -14.99 -4.14
C ASN A 159 -2.67 -15.53 -2.70
N PHE A 160 -2.42 -14.65 -1.73
CA PHE A 160 -2.39 -14.96 -0.30
C PHE A 160 -3.46 -14.13 0.44
N PRO A 161 -3.92 -14.57 1.64
CA PRO A 161 -4.95 -13.88 2.40
C PRO A 161 -4.47 -12.50 2.90
N ILE A 162 -5.38 -11.51 2.81
CA ILE A 162 -5.18 -10.17 3.35
C ILE A 162 -6.27 -9.92 4.40
N HIS A 163 -5.85 -9.80 5.64
CA HIS A 163 -6.71 -9.60 6.80
C HIS A 163 -6.76 -8.13 7.20
N HIS A 164 -7.84 -7.73 7.89
CA HIS A 164 -8.00 -6.37 8.44
C HIS A 164 -8.46 -6.48 9.88
N LYS A 165 -7.83 -5.71 10.75
CA LYS A 165 -8.18 -5.55 12.17
C LYS A 165 -8.32 -4.06 12.48
N PRO A 166 -9.37 -3.40 11.97
CA PRO A 166 -9.55 -1.97 12.13
C PRO A 166 -9.92 -1.60 13.56
N ILE A 167 -9.51 -0.39 13.96
CA ILE A 167 -9.94 0.30 15.17
C ILE A 167 -10.50 1.66 14.74
N CYS A 168 -11.76 1.94 15.11
CA CYS A 168 -12.37 3.24 14.93
C CYS A 168 -12.34 4.01 16.25
N LYS A 169 -11.90 5.26 16.17
CA LYS A 169 -11.86 6.21 17.29
C LYS A 169 -12.74 7.41 16.96
N ILE A 170 -13.35 7.98 17.98
CA ILE A 170 -14.13 9.21 17.84
C ILE A 170 -13.22 10.38 18.19
N LYS A 171 -13.26 11.41 17.37
CA LYS A 171 -12.52 12.64 17.64
C LYS A 171 -12.96 13.23 18.97
N SER A 172 -12.05 13.31 19.94
CA SER A 172 -12.34 14.05 21.17
C SER A 172 -12.32 15.54 20.87
N ASP A 173 -13.40 16.24 21.21
CA ASP A 173 -13.37 17.70 21.30
C ASP A 173 -12.33 18.07 22.37
N ARG A 174 -11.14 18.50 21.94
CA ARG A 174 -10.20 19.13 22.88
C ARG A 174 -10.79 20.49 23.21
N ILE A 175 -11.29 20.62 24.44
CA ILE A 175 -11.63 21.89 25.07
C ILE A 175 -10.35 22.73 25.20
#